data_fa364d6c355d67124e9db13502989ef6
#
_entry.id   fa364d6c355d67124e9db13502989ef6
#
_cell.length_a   1.000
_cell.length_b   1.000
_cell.length_c   1.000
_cell.angle_alpha   90.00
_cell.angle_beta   90.00
_cell.angle_gamma   90.00
#
_symmetry.space_group_name_H-M   'P 1'
#
loop_
_entity.id
_entity.type
_entity.pdbx_description
1 polymer ?
#
loop_
_entity_poly.entity_id
_entity_poly.type
_entity_poly.pdbx_seq_one_letter_code
_entity_poly.pdbx_strand_id
1 'polypeptide(L)'
;MRINPLLAFGLLTVILVSCDSTPKEKNTVETAAYSDIKIVGAMRNVMWKGVLGPRFNLDTISDKNGLDGLGPVSYLSGELLINDGQSYVSKVTSDSTMTVEETFKTSAPFFVYGNVTEWIEIDLPADVKTIQDVEKFIDDKSSEFKRPFAYKLIGQVSSAIIHIQNLPQGTKVSSPDEAHQGQTNYIIENEQVEIVGFFSVEHKGVFTHHDSYLHMHLITQDESKMG
;
A
#
# COMPACT_ATOMS: atom_id res chain seq x y z
N MET A 1 75.90 55.75 32.84
CA MET A 1 75.85 56.26 31.48
C MET A 1 74.99 55.27 30.70
N ARG A 2 73.96 55.67 30.03
CA ARG A 2 72.80 54.95 29.59
C ARG A 2 73.07 54.08 28.37
N ILE A 3 72.61 52.80 28.38
CA ILE A 3 72.57 51.97 27.21
C ILE A 3 71.16 51.35 27.11
N ASN A 4 70.48 51.65 26.00
CA ASN A 4 69.18 51.06 25.64
C ASN A 4 69.39 49.69 24.93
N PRO A 5 68.64 48.65 25.25
CA PRO A 5 68.61 47.46 24.39
C PRO A 5 67.49 47.55 23.34
N LEU A 6 67.84 47.27 22.11
CA LEU A 6 66.91 47.05 21.01
C LEU A 6 66.20 45.75 21.20
N LEU A 7 64.84 45.79 21.19
CA LEU A 7 63.98 44.60 21.08
C LEU A 7 63.88 44.19 19.60
N ALA A 8 64.41 43.03 19.30
CA ALA A 8 64.17 42.37 18.01
C ALA A 8 62.83 41.65 18.06
N PHE A 9 61.88 42.13 17.25
CA PHE A 9 60.56 41.51 17.06
C PHE A 9 60.69 40.42 16.03
N GLY A 10 60.72 39.14 16.44
CA GLY A 10 60.64 37.99 15.55
C GLY A 10 59.24 37.77 15.06
N LEU A 11 58.99 37.95 13.75
CA LEU A 11 57.73 37.67 13.10
C LEU A 11 57.57 36.17 12.89
N LEU A 12 56.79 35.52 13.75
CA LEU A 12 56.45 34.10 13.63
C LEU A 12 55.28 33.96 12.61
N THR A 13 55.61 33.56 11.40
CA THR A 13 54.60 33.28 10.35
C THR A 13 54.00 31.90 10.60
N VAL A 14 52.75 31.87 11.14
CA VAL A 14 51.97 30.64 11.29
C VAL A 14 51.32 30.36 9.94
N ILE A 15 51.77 29.33 9.22
CA ILE A 15 51.13 28.79 8.04
C ILE A 15 49.96 27.93 8.53
N LEU A 16 48.73 28.43 8.45
CA LEU A 16 47.53 27.63 8.61
C LEU A 16 47.30 26.82 7.34
N VAL A 17 47.64 25.53 7.37
CA VAL A 17 47.21 24.55 6.38
C VAL A 17 45.71 24.32 6.61
N SER A 18 44.89 24.98 5.84
CA SER A 18 43.45 24.67 5.74
C SER A 18 43.29 23.35 5.02
N CYS A 19 43.06 22.28 5.75
CA CYS A 19 42.50 21.05 5.18
C CYS A 19 41.04 21.35 4.81
N ASP A 20 40.84 21.61 3.53
CA ASP A 20 39.49 21.66 2.92
C ASP A 20 38.96 20.22 2.87
N SER A 21 38.40 19.77 3.98
CA SER A 21 37.57 18.57 4.03
C SER A 21 36.15 19.01 3.59
N THR A 22 35.92 18.99 2.30
CA THR A 22 34.55 18.98 1.76
C THR A 22 33.79 17.86 2.45
N PRO A 23 32.69 18.17 3.16
CA PRO A 23 31.82 17.13 3.67
C PRO A 23 31.28 16.39 2.42
N LYS A 24 31.66 15.12 2.24
CA LYS A 24 30.85 14.25 1.42
C LYS A 24 29.44 14.30 2.02
N GLU A 25 28.53 14.99 1.34
CA GLU A 25 27.11 14.81 1.54
C GLU A 25 26.86 13.30 1.46
N LYS A 26 26.69 12.70 2.62
CA LYS A 26 25.98 11.45 2.70
C LYS A 26 24.58 11.80 2.20
N ASN A 27 24.26 11.41 0.98
CA ASN A 27 22.89 11.18 0.56
C ASN A 27 22.33 10.09 1.49
N THR A 28 21.99 10.47 2.70
CA THR A 28 21.00 9.75 3.48
C THR A 28 19.70 9.99 2.71
N VAL A 29 19.31 9.03 1.90
CA VAL A 29 17.91 8.86 1.54
C VAL A 29 17.21 8.86 2.89
N GLU A 30 16.57 9.98 3.26
CA GLU A 30 15.61 9.99 4.35
C GLU A 30 14.57 8.95 3.92
N THR A 31 14.64 7.77 4.52
CA THR A 31 13.59 6.78 4.39
C THR A 31 12.35 7.45 4.95
N ALA A 32 11.47 7.89 4.05
CA ALA A 32 10.18 8.44 4.42
C ALA A 32 9.51 7.37 5.28
N ALA A 33 9.43 7.64 6.58
CA ALA A 33 8.81 6.73 7.51
C ALA A 33 7.29 6.87 7.31
N TYR A 34 6.73 6.09 6.38
CA TYR A 34 5.28 5.96 6.27
C TYR A 34 4.75 5.32 7.54
N SER A 35 4.60 6.14 8.60
CA SER A 35 4.04 5.71 9.88
C SER A 35 2.52 5.74 9.90
N ASP A 36 1.88 6.13 8.78
CA ASP A 36 0.46 6.50 8.75
C ASP A 36 -0.45 5.46 8.08
N ILE A 37 0.03 4.23 7.85
CA ILE A 37 -0.86 3.13 7.45
C ILE A 37 -1.74 2.75 8.63
N LYS A 38 -3.04 2.93 8.44
CA LYS A 38 -4.08 2.64 9.42
C LYS A 38 -4.73 1.30 9.10
N ILE A 39 -4.93 0.50 10.13
CA ILE A 39 -5.52 -0.84 10.03
C ILE A 39 -6.72 -0.89 10.95
N VAL A 40 -7.89 -1.23 10.41
CA VAL A 40 -9.12 -1.40 11.17
C VAL A 40 -9.61 -2.82 11.02
N GLY A 41 -9.99 -3.47 12.11
CA GLY A 41 -10.45 -4.85 12.09
C GLY A 41 -9.34 -5.85 11.77
N ALA A 42 -9.74 -7.07 11.40
CA ALA A 42 -8.81 -8.10 10.93
C ALA A 42 -9.54 -9.16 10.10
N MET A 43 -8.96 -9.56 8.97
CA MET A 43 -9.45 -10.59 8.07
C MET A 43 -9.78 -11.90 8.82
N ARG A 44 -8.89 -12.35 9.75
CA ARG A 44 -9.13 -13.57 10.55
C ARG A 44 -10.39 -13.51 11.41
N ASN A 45 -10.82 -12.32 11.85
CA ASN A 45 -12.05 -12.18 12.61
C ASN A 45 -13.29 -12.32 11.72
N VAL A 46 -13.19 -11.89 10.46
CA VAL A 46 -14.21 -12.07 9.43
C VAL A 46 -14.32 -13.55 9.07
N MET A 47 -13.19 -14.16 8.67
CA MET A 47 -13.14 -15.53 8.12
C MET A 47 -13.42 -16.61 9.15
N TRP A 48 -13.00 -16.44 10.42
CA TRP A 48 -13.08 -17.47 11.45
C TRP A 48 -14.11 -17.22 12.56
N LYS A 49 -14.56 -15.95 12.69
CA LYS A 49 -15.47 -15.57 13.79
C LYS A 49 -16.77 -14.93 13.28
N GLY A 50 -16.93 -14.81 11.95
CA GLY A 50 -18.12 -14.22 11.35
C GLY A 50 -18.36 -12.76 11.74
N VAL A 51 -17.29 -11.98 12.02
CA VAL A 51 -17.41 -10.54 12.32
C VAL A 51 -17.56 -9.78 11.01
N LEU A 52 -18.76 -9.87 10.40
CA LEU A 52 -19.05 -9.37 9.05
C LEU A 52 -19.55 -7.91 9.02
N GLY A 53 -20.07 -7.44 10.15
CA GLY A 53 -20.68 -6.10 10.24
C GLY A 53 -19.66 -4.96 10.14
N PRO A 54 -20.15 -3.72 9.94
CA PRO A 54 -19.31 -2.54 9.78
C PRO A 54 -18.43 -2.29 11.01
N ARG A 55 -17.13 -2.18 10.78
CA ARG A 55 -16.13 -1.73 11.75
C ARG A 55 -15.57 -0.37 11.38
N PHE A 56 -15.66 0.00 10.12
CA PHE A 56 -15.14 1.23 9.59
C PHE A 56 -16.09 1.78 8.52
N ASN A 57 -16.48 3.05 8.64
CA ASN A 57 -17.27 3.76 7.64
C ASN A 57 -16.32 4.67 6.86
N LEU A 58 -16.25 4.51 5.54
CA LEU A 58 -15.29 5.22 4.70
C LEU A 58 -15.58 6.73 4.62
N ASP A 59 -16.82 7.14 4.78
CA ASP A 59 -17.24 8.56 4.81
C ASP A 59 -16.67 9.34 6.02
N THR A 60 -16.13 8.64 7.03
CA THR A 60 -15.44 9.28 8.17
C THR A 60 -14.02 9.71 7.87
N ILE A 61 -13.45 9.33 6.71
CA ILE A 61 -12.13 9.77 6.29
C ILE A 61 -12.21 11.21 5.80
N SER A 62 -11.60 12.13 6.53
CA SER A 62 -11.63 13.56 6.20
C SER A 62 -10.56 13.97 5.18
N ASP A 63 -9.33 13.45 5.33
CA ASP A 63 -8.22 13.73 4.42
C ASP A 63 -8.17 12.66 3.32
N LYS A 64 -8.37 13.09 2.09
CA LYS A 64 -8.38 12.23 0.89
C LYS A 64 -7.19 12.48 -0.03
N ASN A 65 -6.30 13.40 0.32
CA ASN A 65 -5.14 13.70 -0.49
C ASN A 65 -4.15 12.53 -0.49
N GLY A 66 -3.90 11.93 -1.67
CA GLY A 66 -3.06 10.75 -1.80
C GLY A 66 -3.56 9.54 -0.99
N LEU A 67 -4.86 9.48 -0.70
CA LEU A 67 -5.44 8.41 0.09
C LEU A 67 -5.56 7.14 -0.76
N ASP A 68 -4.95 6.06 -0.28
CA ASP A 68 -5.10 4.71 -0.80
C ASP A 68 -5.65 3.78 0.27
N GLY A 69 -6.44 2.77 -0.12
CA GLY A 69 -7.02 1.83 0.83
C GLY A 69 -7.76 0.68 0.16
N LEU A 70 -7.89 -0.43 0.86
CA LEU A 70 -8.61 -1.60 0.35
C LEU A 70 -9.17 -2.48 1.46
N GLY A 71 -10.14 -3.29 1.10
CA GLY A 71 -10.80 -4.28 1.94
C GLY A 71 -12.15 -4.68 1.36
N PRO A 72 -12.89 -5.59 1.98
CA PRO A 72 -14.22 -5.96 1.51
C PRO A 72 -15.29 -4.99 2.02
N VAL A 73 -16.40 -4.93 1.29
CA VAL A 73 -17.64 -4.32 1.79
C VAL A 73 -18.16 -5.11 3.00
N SER A 74 -18.75 -4.43 3.97
CA SER A 74 -19.42 -5.08 5.11
C SER A 74 -20.36 -6.19 4.66
N TYR A 75 -20.40 -7.27 5.43
CA TYR A 75 -21.12 -8.50 5.12
C TYR A 75 -20.59 -9.26 3.91
N LEU A 76 -19.34 -8.97 3.48
CA LEU A 76 -18.70 -9.55 2.30
C LEU A 76 -19.57 -9.44 1.04
N SER A 77 -20.19 -8.27 0.84
CA SER A 77 -21.16 -8.01 -0.25
C SER A 77 -20.55 -7.22 -1.40
N GLY A 78 -19.23 -7.24 -1.56
CA GLY A 78 -18.48 -6.52 -2.58
C GLY A 78 -17.05 -6.26 -2.13
N GLU A 79 -16.28 -5.57 -3.00
CA GLU A 79 -14.91 -5.12 -2.70
C GLU A 79 -14.82 -3.60 -2.67
N LEU A 80 -13.83 -3.11 -1.96
CA LEU A 80 -13.54 -1.68 -1.77
C LEU A 80 -12.12 -1.38 -2.22
N LEU A 81 -11.97 -0.32 -3.00
CA LEU A 81 -10.69 0.24 -3.36
C LEU A 81 -10.76 1.76 -3.19
N ILE A 82 -9.78 2.34 -2.50
CA ILE A 82 -9.49 3.76 -2.60
C ILE A 82 -8.18 3.89 -3.37
N ASN A 83 -8.20 4.67 -4.44
CA ASN A 83 -7.06 4.96 -5.29
C ASN A 83 -6.93 6.48 -5.44
N ASP A 84 -5.84 7.04 -4.91
CA ASP A 84 -5.54 8.48 -4.93
C ASP A 84 -6.74 9.38 -4.54
N GLY A 85 -7.42 9.00 -3.45
CA GLY A 85 -8.52 9.78 -2.89
C GLY A 85 -9.90 9.54 -3.53
N GLN A 86 -10.01 8.67 -4.53
CA GLN A 86 -11.28 8.23 -5.11
C GLN A 86 -11.65 6.84 -4.56
N SER A 87 -12.88 6.66 -4.11
CA SER A 87 -13.33 5.41 -3.47
C SER A 87 -14.29 4.67 -4.37
N TYR A 88 -13.96 3.43 -4.70
CA TYR A 88 -14.73 2.55 -5.57
C TYR A 88 -15.28 1.36 -4.80
N VAL A 89 -16.49 0.97 -5.15
CA VAL A 89 -17.20 -0.20 -4.65
C VAL A 89 -17.57 -1.10 -5.82
N SER A 90 -17.07 -2.33 -5.86
CA SER A 90 -17.54 -3.30 -6.84
C SER A 90 -18.52 -4.29 -6.23
N LYS A 91 -19.52 -4.69 -7.04
CA LYS A 91 -20.52 -5.69 -6.67
C LYS A 91 -20.78 -6.63 -7.84
N VAL A 92 -21.01 -7.89 -7.51
CA VAL A 92 -21.42 -8.91 -8.47
C VAL A 92 -22.84 -8.61 -8.95
N THR A 93 -23.04 -8.59 -10.27
CA THR A 93 -24.37 -8.54 -10.90
C THR A 93 -24.72 -9.84 -11.61
N SER A 94 -23.70 -10.56 -12.10
CA SER A 94 -23.82 -11.93 -12.63
C SER A 94 -22.44 -12.60 -12.60
N ASP A 95 -22.36 -13.85 -13.02
CA ASP A 95 -21.09 -14.58 -13.15
C ASP A 95 -20.11 -13.94 -14.16
N SER A 96 -20.57 -13.00 -14.97
CA SER A 96 -19.76 -12.35 -16.02
C SER A 96 -19.78 -10.83 -15.96
N THR A 97 -20.57 -10.23 -15.06
CA THR A 97 -20.73 -8.78 -14.97
C THR A 97 -20.69 -8.30 -13.51
N MET A 98 -20.16 -7.10 -13.34
CA MET A 98 -20.11 -6.39 -12.07
C MET A 98 -20.57 -4.95 -12.27
N THR A 99 -20.86 -4.25 -11.18
CA THR A 99 -20.92 -2.80 -11.13
C THR A 99 -19.74 -2.28 -10.37
N VAL A 100 -19.21 -1.13 -10.79
CA VAL A 100 -18.26 -0.32 -10.03
C VAL A 100 -18.88 1.05 -9.81
N GLU A 101 -18.97 1.47 -8.56
CA GLU A 101 -19.59 2.74 -8.15
C GLU A 101 -18.57 3.57 -7.38
N GLU A 102 -18.39 4.84 -7.77
CA GLU A 102 -17.58 5.77 -6.99
C GLU A 102 -18.38 6.29 -5.81
N THR A 103 -18.00 5.91 -4.58
CA THR A 103 -18.65 6.34 -3.36
C THR A 103 -17.84 6.12 -2.10
N PHE A 104 -17.90 7.07 -1.16
CA PHE A 104 -17.43 6.88 0.22
C PHE A 104 -18.55 6.43 1.17
N LYS A 105 -19.79 6.35 0.71
CA LYS A 105 -20.94 5.94 1.55
C LYS A 105 -21.02 4.42 1.66
N THR A 106 -20.01 3.84 2.25
CA THR A 106 -19.85 2.40 2.41
C THR A 106 -19.09 2.08 3.69
N SER A 107 -19.03 0.82 4.06
CA SER A 107 -18.34 0.36 5.26
C SER A 107 -17.62 -0.97 5.05
N ALA A 108 -16.63 -1.24 5.88
CA ALA A 108 -15.82 -2.45 5.86
C ALA A 108 -15.78 -3.15 7.22
N PRO A 109 -15.70 -4.50 7.27
CA PRO A 109 -15.46 -5.26 8.49
C PRO A 109 -13.98 -5.29 8.87
N PHE A 110 -13.08 -5.13 7.89
CA PHE A 110 -11.66 -4.80 8.06
C PHE A 110 -11.23 -3.93 6.87
N PHE A 111 -10.25 -3.07 7.11
CA PHE A 111 -9.79 -2.13 6.09
C PHE A 111 -8.35 -1.71 6.39
N VAL A 112 -7.52 -1.57 5.36
CA VAL A 112 -6.20 -0.97 5.43
C VAL A 112 -6.17 0.26 4.54
N TYR A 113 -5.60 1.37 5.02
CA TYR A 113 -5.52 2.61 4.27
C TYR A 113 -4.42 3.53 4.78
N GLY A 114 -4.02 4.47 3.95
CA GLY A 114 -3.06 5.52 4.31
C GLY A 114 -2.98 6.59 3.25
N ASN A 115 -2.42 7.74 3.62
CA ASN A 115 -2.17 8.84 2.69
C ASN A 115 -0.73 8.74 2.20
N VAL A 116 -0.54 8.61 0.90
CA VAL A 116 0.77 8.54 0.23
C VAL A 116 0.86 9.67 -0.78
N THR A 117 1.67 10.68 -0.50
CA THR A 117 1.83 11.87 -1.35
C THR A 117 3.09 11.87 -2.19
N GLU A 118 4.02 10.96 -1.89
CA GLU A 118 5.28 10.81 -2.61
C GLU A 118 5.56 9.34 -2.90
N TRP A 119 5.97 9.03 -4.14
CA TRP A 119 6.23 7.67 -4.60
C TRP A 119 7.67 7.53 -5.10
N ILE A 120 8.27 6.39 -4.83
CA ILE A 120 9.49 5.95 -5.48
C ILE A 120 9.09 5.05 -6.63
N GLU A 121 9.34 5.48 -7.86
CA GLU A 121 9.03 4.69 -9.04
C GLU A 121 10.17 3.73 -9.38
N ILE A 122 9.85 2.48 -9.63
CA ILE A 122 10.78 1.41 -9.98
C ILE A 122 10.18 0.61 -11.12
N ASP A 123 10.93 0.44 -12.20
CA ASP A 123 10.50 -0.43 -13.31
C ASP A 123 10.35 -1.88 -12.85
N LEU A 124 9.21 -2.49 -13.19
CA LEU A 124 8.97 -3.91 -12.93
C LEU A 124 9.71 -4.74 -13.99
N PRO A 125 10.64 -5.63 -13.60
CA PRO A 125 11.36 -6.46 -14.55
C PRO A 125 10.46 -7.41 -15.32
N ALA A 126 10.79 -7.70 -16.59
CA ALA A 126 9.98 -8.53 -17.47
C ALA A 126 9.86 -10.01 -17.05
N ASP A 127 10.69 -10.46 -16.12
CA ASP A 127 10.65 -11.80 -15.52
C ASP A 127 9.71 -11.89 -14.30
N VAL A 128 9.23 -10.78 -13.79
CA VAL A 128 8.18 -10.73 -12.75
C VAL A 128 6.83 -10.94 -13.43
N LYS A 129 6.23 -12.13 -13.26
CA LYS A 129 5.03 -12.56 -14.00
C LYS A 129 3.91 -13.09 -13.12
N THR A 130 4.22 -13.46 -11.89
CA THR A 130 3.25 -14.04 -10.95
C THR A 130 3.14 -13.17 -9.71
N ILE A 131 2.07 -13.36 -8.93
CA ILE A 131 1.90 -12.68 -7.64
C ILE A 131 3.08 -12.97 -6.71
N GLN A 132 3.63 -14.19 -6.74
CA GLN A 132 4.80 -14.59 -5.95
C GLN A 132 6.06 -13.85 -6.40
N ASP A 133 6.24 -13.63 -7.70
CA ASP A 133 7.36 -12.82 -8.22
C ASP A 133 7.22 -11.37 -7.77
N VAL A 134 5.99 -10.81 -7.82
CA VAL A 134 5.70 -9.45 -7.33
C VAL A 134 5.98 -9.34 -5.84
N GLU A 135 5.52 -10.28 -5.03
CA GLU A 135 5.76 -10.31 -3.58
C GLU A 135 7.27 -10.30 -3.28
N LYS A 136 8.01 -11.18 -3.95
CA LYS A 136 9.46 -11.26 -3.80
C LYS A 136 10.15 -9.99 -4.25
N PHE A 137 9.76 -9.43 -5.40
CA PHE A 137 10.33 -8.19 -5.92
C PHE A 137 10.12 -7.01 -4.96
N ILE A 138 8.89 -6.86 -4.43
CA ILE A 138 8.58 -5.82 -3.45
C ILE A 138 9.40 -6.01 -2.17
N ASP A 139 9.49 -7.23 -1.66
CA ASP A 139 10.27 -7.53 -0.45
C ASP A 139 11.76 -7.19 -0.62
N ASP A 140 12.36 -7.63 -1.74
CA ASP A 140 13.76 -7.37 -2.08
C ASP A 140 14.05 -5.86 -2.24
N LYS A 141 13.12 -5.09 -2.86
CA LYS A 141 13.30 -3.65 -3.12
C LYS A 141 12.98 -2.77 -1.92
N SER A 142 12.24 -3.28 -0.95
CA SER A 142 11.78 -2.54 0.21
C SER A 142 12.39 -3.00 1.53
N SER A 143 13.56 -3.67 1.50
CA SER A 143 14.21 -4.20 2.70
C SER A 143 14.49 -3.13 3.77
N GLU A 144 14.76 -1.89 3.34
CA GLU A 144 15.04 -0.75 4.21
C GLU A 144 13.76 0.05 4.59
N PHE A 145 12.59 -0.33 4.03
CA PHE A 145 11.36 0.39 4.29
C PHE A 145 10.70 -0.08 5.59
N LYS A 146 10.12 0.89 6.29
CA LYS A 146 9.27 0.59 7.45
C LYS A 146 7.96 -0.05 6.96
N ARG A 147 7.56 -1.13 7.59
CA ARG A 147 6.34 -1.88 7.27
C ARG A 147 5.26 -1.64 8.33
N PRO A 148 3.95 -1.65 7.97
CA PRO A 148 3.41 -1.80 6.60
C PRO A 148 3.62 -0.57 5.72
N PHE A 149 3.54 -0.74 4.40
CA PHE A 149 3.53 0.36 3.43
C PHE A 149 2.59 0.06 2.26
N ALA A 150 2.16 1.12 1.56
CA ALA A 150 1.40 1.00 0.33
C ALA A 150 2.32 0.90 -0.89
N TYR A 151 1.87 0.20 -1.93
CA TYR A 151 2.50 0.17 -3.24
C TYR A 151 1.44 0.25 -4.34
N LYS A 152 1.86 0.66 -5.54
CA LYS A 152 1.04 0.64 -6.76
C LYS A 152 1.77 -0.10 -7.88
N LEU A 153 1.00 -0.79 -8.72
CA LEU A 153 1.47 -1.28 -10.01
C LEU A 153 0.62 -0.63 -11.08
N ILE A 154 1.25 -0.02 -12.08
CA ILE A 154 0.57 0.69 -13.15
C ILE A 154 1.08 0.13 -14.48
N GLY A 155 0.18 -0.28 -15.35
CA GLY A 155 0.55 -0.81 -16.66
C GLY A 155 -0.50 -1.71 -17.27
N GLN A 156 -0.09 -2.46 -18.28
CA GLN A 156 -0.96 -3.43 -18.94
C GLN A 156 -0.75 -4.82 -18.35
N VAL A 157 -1.85 -5.47 -17.95
CA VAL A 157 -1.84 -6.89 -17.62
C VAL A 157 -2.20 -7.69 -18.87
N SER A 158 -1.43 -8.73 -19.18
CA SER A 158 -1.81 -9.68 -20.25
C SER A 158 -2.96 -10.58 -19.80
N SER A 159 -2.97 -10.99 -18.52
CA SER A 159 -4.06 -11.72 -17.91
C SER A 159 -3.99 -11.55 -16.39
N ALA A 160 -5.13 -11.28 -15.77
CA ALA A 160 -5.29 -11.29 -14.32
C ALA A 160 -6.66 -11.87 -13.94
N ILE A 161 -6.76 -12.47 -12.77
CA ILE A 161 -8.03 -12.90 -12.20
C ILE A 161 -8.28 -12.05 -10.97
N ILE A 162 -9.35 -11.28 -10.99
CA ILE A 162 -9.88 -10.58 -9.83
C ILE A 162 -11.07 -11.32 -9.25
N HIS A 163 -11.36 -11.10 -7.97
CA HIS A 163 -12.55 -11.66 -7.36
C HIS A 163 -13.34 -10.59 -6.62
N ILE A 164 -14.64 -10.81 -6.52
CA ILE A 164 -15.54 -9.98 -5.72
C ILE A 164 -16.26 -10.88 -4.73
N GLN A 165 -16.20 -10.52 -3.45
CA GLN A 165 -16.97 -11.18 -2.42
C GLN A 165 -18.46 -10.91 -2.61
N ASN A 166 -19.27 -11.95 -2.52
CA ASN A 166 -20.72 -11.85 -2.72
C ASN A 166 -21.46 -12.84 -1.81
N LEU A 167 -21.16 -12.75 -0.51
CA LEU A 167 -21.70 -13.66 0.48
C LEU A 167 -23.23 -13.56 0.53
N PRO A 168 -23.97 -14.67 0.39
CA PRO A 168 -25.42 -14.65 0.51
C PRO A 168 -25.88 -14.11 1.86
N GLN A 169 -26.89 -13.25 1.84
CA GLN A 169 -27.40 -12.61 3.05
C GLN A 169 -27.84 -13.63 4.09
N GLY A 170 -27.40 -13.44 5.33
CA GLY A 170 -27.75 -14.34 6.45
C GLY A 170 -26.81 -15.55 6.60
N THR A 171 -25.80 -15.70 5.72
CA THR A 171 -24.78 -16.75 5.86
C THR A 171 -24.02 -16.56 7.18
N LYS A 172 -23.87 -17.65 7.92
CA LYS A 172 -23.00 -17.70 9.09
C LYS A 172 -21.60 -18.11 8.64
N VAL A 173 -20.60 -17.43 9.13
CA VAL A 173 -19.21 -17.66 8.78
C VAL A 173 -18.43 -18.10 10.01
N SER A 174 -17.78 -19.26 9.91
CA SER A 174 -16.87 -19.82 10.90
C SER A 174 -15.61 -20.41 10.27
N SER A 175 -15.52 -20.35 8.94
CA SER A 175 -14.37 -20.81 8.16
C SER A 175 -14.18 -19.95 6.91
N PRO A 176 -12.97 -19.92 6.32
CA PRO A 176 -12.74 -19.27 5.03
C PRO A 176 -13.64 -19.79 3.91
N ASP A 177 -13.88 -21.09 3.84
CA ASP A 177 -14.75 -21.71 2.82
C ASP A 177 -16.18 -21.15 2.89
N GLU A 178 -16.70 -20.95 4.11
CA GLU A 178 -18.00 -20.33 4.31
C GLU A 178 -17.99 -18.84 3.95
N ALA A 179 -16.90 -18.14 4.24
CA ALA A 179 -16.75 -16.72 3.90
C ALA A 179 -16.70 -16.49 2.39
N HIS A 180 -16.15 -17.43 1.62
CA HIS A 180 -16.03 -17.34 0.16
C HIS A 180 -17.24 -17.86 -0.60
N GLN A 181 -18.34 -18.23 0.08
CA GLN A 181 -19.58 -18.58 -0.60
C GLN A 181 -20.09 -17.41 -1.43
N GLY A 182 -20.38 -17.66 -2.71
CA GLY A 182 -20.84 -16.64 -3.65
C GLY A 182 -19.74 -15.70 -4.17
N GLN A 183 -18.47 -15.89 -3.80
CA GLN A 183 -17.36 -15.20 -4.45
C GLN A 183 -17.39 -15.48 -5.96
N THR A 184 -17.23 -14.43 -6.74
CA THR A 184 -17.22 -14.51 -8.20
C THR A 184 -15.88 -14.01 -8.73
N ASN A 185 -15.29 -14.81 -9.64
CA ASN A 185 -14.02 -14.49 -10.28
C ASN A 185 -14.27 -13.90 -11.68
N TYR A 186 -13.49 -12.88 -12.03
CA TYR A 186 -13.53 -12.24 -13.35
C TYR A 186 -12.13 -12.24 -13.95
N ILE A 187 -12.06 -12.56 -15.26
CA ILE A 187 -10.82 -12.54 -16.01
C ILE A 187 -10.65 -11.15 -16.64
N ILE A 188 -9.49 -10.57 -16.45
CA ILE A 188 -9.05 -9.32 -17.06
C ILE A 188 -7.95 -9.67 -18.05
N GLU A 189 -8.13 -9.34 -19.34
CA GLU A 189 -7.19 -9.68 -20.40
C GLU A 189 -6.81 -8.45 -21.22
N ASN A 190 -5.49 -8.21 -21.35
CA ASN A 190 -4.93 -7.14 -22.18
C ASN A 190 -5.45 -5.74 -21.83
N GLU A 191 -5.76 -5.49 -20.55
CA GLU A 191 -6.29 -4.23 -20.05
C GLU A 191 -5.19 -3.36 -19.42
N GLN A 192 -5.32 -2.06 -19.56
CA GLN A 192 -4.57 -1.09 -18.75
C GLN A 192 -5.21 -1.04 -17.37
N VAL A 193 -4.37 -1.15 -16.34
CA VAL A 193 -4.85 -1.25 -14.96
C VAL A 193 -3.98 -0.44 -14.00
N GLU A 194 -4.59 -0.09 -12.88
CA GLU A 194 -3.91 0.31 -11.67
C GLU A 194 -4.21 -0.71 -10.56
N ILE A 195 -3.18 -1.10 -9.84
CA ILE A 195 -3.29 -1.98 -8.69
C ILE A 195 -2.78 -1.24 -7.47
N VAL A 196 -3.62 -1.10 -6.48
CA VAL A 196 -3.24 -0.58 -5.16
C VAL A 196 -3.05 -1.76 -4.23
N GLY A 197 -1.94 -1.78 -3.51
CA GLY A 197 -1.64 -2.84 -2.57
C GLY A 197 -0.97 -2.34 -1.29
N PHE A 198 -1.03 -3.19 -0.28
CA PHE A 198 -0.34 -3.01 0.98
C PHE A 198 0.52 -4.23 1.29
N PHE A 199 1.74 -3.97 1.74
CA PHE A 199 2.74 -4.99 2.04
C PHE A 199 3.11 -5.01 3.52
N SER A 200 3.13 -6.20 4.12
CA SER A 200 3.66 -6.40 5.47
C SER A 200 3.96 -7.87 5.77
N VAL A 201 5.11 -8.14 6.34
CA VAL A 201 5.50 -9.48 6.82
C VAL A 201 4.88 -9.84 8.18
N GLU A 202 4.29 -8.86 8.89
CA GLU A 202 3.79 -9.01 10.26
C GLU A 202 2.26 -9.08 10.35
N HIS A 203 1.53 -8.82 9.25
CA HIS A 203 0.08 -8.64 9.29
C HIS A 203 -0.72 -9.73 8.56
N LYS A 204 -0.16 -10.97 8.48
CA LYS A 204 -0.88 -12.13 7.93
C LYS A 204 -2.18 -12.41 8.72
N GLY A 205 -3.27 -12.53 7.98
CA GLY A 205 -4.61 -12.69 8.56
C GLY A 205 -5.15 -11.45 9.27
N VAL A 206 -4.45 -10.31 9.19
CA VAL A 206 -4.95 -9.01 9.63
C VAL A 206 -5.52 -8.26 8.44
N PHE A 207 -4.66 -7.84 7.51
CA PHE A 207 -5.07 -7.29 6.23
C PHE A 207 -4.45 -8.02 5.02
N THR A 208 -3.38 -8.78 5.18
CA THR A 208 -2.88 -9.68 4.14
C THR A 208 -3.43 -11.10 4.34
N HIS A 209 -3.41 -11.90 3.28
CA HIS A 209 -3.79 -13.31 3.35
C HIS A 209 -2.86 -14.09 4.30
N HIS A 210 -3.30 -15.29 4.73
CA HIS A 210 -2.52 -16.10 5.69
C HIS A 210 -1.21 -16.65 5.10
N ASP A 211 -1.13 -16.74 3.78
CA ASP A 211 -0.03 -17.29 2.99
C ASP A 211 0.75 -16.24 2.19
N SER A 212 0.35 -14.96 2.23
CA SER A 212 0.97 -13.86 1.50
C SER A 212 1.31 -12.67 2.39
N TYR A 213 2.30 -11.88 1.99
CA TYR A 213 2.67 -10.61 2.62
C TYR A 213 1.99 -9.40 1.98
N LEU A 214 1.23 -9.62 0.91
CA LEU A 214 0.53 -8.54 0.22
C LEU A 214 -0.99 -8.77 0.18
N HIS A 215 -1.71 -7.66 0.04
CA HIS A 215 -3.11 -7.60 -0.29
C HIS A 215 -3.27 -6.47 -1.30
N MET A 216 -3.91 -6.72 -2.42
CA MET A 216 -4.02 -5.77 -3.50
C MET A 216 -5.36 -5.90 -4.21
N HIS A 217 -5.88 -4.76 -4.68
CA HIS A 217 -7.03 -4.69 -5.56
C HIS A 217 -6.64 -4.00 -6.86
N LEU A 218 -7.23 -4.46 -7.95
CA LEU A 218 -7.03 -3.97 -9.31
C LEU A 218 -8.24 -3.15 -9.75
N ILE A 219 -8.02 -2.06 -10.46
CA ILE A 219 -9.05 -1.34 -11.20
C ILE A 219 -8.58 -1.13 -12.66
N THR A 220 -9.48 -1.32 -13.62
CA THR A 220 -9.20 -1.03 -15.04
C THR A 220 -9.21 0.47 -15.30
N GLN A 221 -8.48 0.92 -16.32
CA GLN A 221 -8.36 2.36 -16.66
C GLN A 221 -9.72 3.01 -16.97
N ASP A 222 -10.68 2.26 -17.49
CA ASP A 222 -12.05 2.72 -17.76
C ASP A 222 -12.97 2.62 -16.55
N GLU A 223 -12.44 2.19 -15.38
CA GLU A 223 -13.12 2.00 -14.11
C GLU A 223 -14.32 1.04 -14.18
N SER A 224 -14.40 0.22 -15.22
CA SER A 224 -15.53 -0.69 -15.43
C SER A 224 -15.41 -2.00 -14.64
N LYS A 225 -14.18 -2.37 -14.21
CA LYS A 225 -13.89 -3.60 -13.46
C LYS A 225 -12.96 -3.30 -12.30
N MET A 226 -13.28 -3.85 -11.12
CA MET A 226 -12.49 -3.68 -9.90
C MET A 226 -12.68 -4.88 -8.96
N GLY A 227 -11.58 -5.38 -8.35
CA GLY A 227 -11.60 -6.48 -7.39
C GLY A 227 -10.23 -6.93 -6.94
#